data_fbbfdc3731643f7096b905b0efb8d7d3
#
_entry.id   fbbfdc3731643f7096b905b0efb8d7d3
#
_cell.length_a   1.000
_cell.length_b   1.000
_cell.length_c   1.000
_cell.angle_alpha   90.00
_cell.angle_beta   90.00
_cell.angle_gamma   90.00
#
_symmetry.space_group_name_H-M   'P 1'
#
loop_
_entity.id
_entity.type
_entity.pdbx_description
1 polymer ?
#
loop_
_entity_poly.entity_id
_entity_poly.type
_entity_poly.pdbx_seq_one_letter_code
_entity_poly.pdbx_strand_id
1 'polypeptide(L)'
;MISSIGPNFQGRRDNIDAVINADDNTIRQIAYLKTAQKYNPERERKITNALFYSVPIAAGLATAVLSKGGKTKIFSTEVSGLGARAANGLAEATGWAAALGAIDLLGYGKKKLNENSPEVRKFDRNHPFLSMAGMLAAGVGAILLVNKGFTKLGKLTAPKFMQKATASVDKFLNNNAFIQNCKKGLLNLVEKTPSALKEIGATALDWSPTLLLFGGLFHSFGSTSRQNREYVKNYTELKERQSQLAQARVRELSVQNDFLMQDAQNREDIALLNNPTAGLE
;
A
#
# COMPACT_ATOMS: atom_id res chain seq x y z
N MET A 1 -1.04 -16.80 17.17
CA MET A 1 0.32 -17.05 17.68
C MET A 1 1.03 -17.90 16.63
N ILE A 2 1.81 -17.28 15.73
CA ILE A 2 2.70 -18.01 14.82
C ILE A 2 4.03 -18.02 15.52
N SER A 3 4.35 -19.19 16.10
CA SER A 3 5.65 -19.44 16.74
C SER A 3 6.76 -19.18 15.73
N SER A 4 7.78 -18.47 16.18
CA SER A 4 9.02 -18.17 15.51
C SER A 4 9.78 -19.44 15.12
N ILE A 5 9.42 -20.04 14.00
CA ILE A 5 10.24 -21.05 13.33
C ILE A 5 11.08 -20.31 12.28
N GLY A 6 12.02 -19.49 12.75
CA GLY A 6 13.19 -19.15 11.96
C GLY A 6 14.16 -20.33 12.09
N PRO A 7 14.46 -21.08 11.02
CA PRO A 7 15.52 -22.07 11.10
C PRO A 7 16.81 -21.31 11.40
N ASN A 8 17.39 -21.62 12.55
CA ASN A 8 18.70 -21.14 12.96
C ASN A 8 19.73 -21.87 12.09
N PHE A 9 20.13 -21.26 10.96
CA PHE A 9 21.03 -21.83 9.96
C PHE A 9 22.50 -21.87 10.39
N GLN A 10 22.77 -21.89 11.70
CA GLN A 10 24.13 -22.02 12.21
C GLN A 10 24.40 -23.46 12.69
N GLY A 11 25.09 -24.22 11.89
CA GLY A 11 26.09 -25.17 12.40
C GLY A 11 25.72 -26.62 12.66
N ARG A 12 24.58 -27.20 12.22
CA ARG A 12 24.35 -28.64 12.25
C ARG A 12 24.10 -29.22 10.87
N ARG A 13 24.64 -30.43 10.59
CA ARG A 13 24.43 -31.18 9.35
C ARG A 13 22.93 -31.31 8.99
N ASP A 14 22.09 -31.57 10.01
CA ASP A 14 20.62 -31.65 9.87
C ASP A 14 19.98 -30.39 9.27
N ASN A 15 20.58 -29.21 9.48
CA ASN A 15 20.10 -27.96 8.91
C ASN A 15 20.48 -27.77 7.44
N ILE A 16 21.60 -28.34 7.00
CA ILE A 16 22.05 -28.28 5.60
C ILE A 16 21.14 -29.13 4.73
N ASP A 17 20.85 -30.36 5.16
CA ASP A 17 19.96 -31.27 4.43
C ASP A 17 18.53 -30.72 4.37
N ALA A 18 18.06 -30.04 5.42
CA ALA A 18 16.78 -29.35 5.42
C ALA A 18 16.73 -28.21 4.39
N VAL A 19 17.83 -27.48 4.16
CA VAL A 19 17.91 -26.44 3.13
C VAL A 19 17.98 -27.03 1.73
N ILE A 20 18.78 -28.07 1.54
CA ILE A 20 18.90 -28.75 0.25
C ILE A 20 17.58 -29.35 -0.21
N ASN A 21 16.83 -29.95 0.71
CA ASN A 21 15.55 -30.63 0.46
C ASN A 21 14.33 -29.70 0.58
N ALA A 22 14.53 -28.41 0.86
CA ALA A 22 13.44 -27.46 0.94
C ALA A 22 12.72 -27.33 -0.40
N ASP A 23 11.40 -27.52 -0.39
CA ASP A 23 10.57 -27.33 -1.57
C ASP A 23 10.49 -25.84 -1.96
N ASP A 24 10.04 -25.58 -3.19
CA ASP A 24 9.95 -24.22 -3.72
C ASP A 24 9.01 -23.33 -2.90
N ASN A 25 7.95 -23.89 -2.30
CA ASN A 25 7.02 -23.15 -1.47
C ASN A 25 7.67 -22.68 -0.17
N THR A 26 8.47 -23.54 0.47
CA THR A 26 9.24 -23.19 1.67
C THR A 26 10.23 -22.07 1.38
N ILE A 27 10.96 -22.13 0.25
CA ILE A 27 11.89 -21.07 -0.16
C ILE A 27 11.15 -19.76 -0.41
N ARG A 28 10.00 -19.79 -1.07
CA ARG A 28 9.13 -18.61 -1.29
C ARG A 28 8.65 -18.00 0.02
N GLN A 29 8.25 -18.82 0.98
CA GLN A 29 7.83 -18.35 2.31
C GLN A 29 8.98 -17.69 3.06
N ILE A 30 10.18 -18.27 3.05
CA ILE A 30 11.36 -17.68 3.69
C ILE A 30 11.74 -16.36 3.01
N ALA A 31 11.74 -16.31 1.66
CA ALA A 31 11.98 -15.08 0.92
C ALA A 31 10.96 -13.98 1.27
N TYR A 32 9.69 -14.35 1.37
CA TYR A 32 8.63 -13.42 1.79
C TYR A 32 8.85 -12.90 3.22
N LEU A 33 9.15 -13.78 4.17
CA LEU A 33 9.41 -13.39 5.56
C LEU A 33 10.62 -12.46 5.69
N LYS A 34 11.73 -12.75 4.99
CA LYS A 34 12.90 -11.86 4.92
C LYS A 34 12.55 -10.49 4.35
N THR A 35 11.74 -10.47 3.29
CA THR A 35 11.28 -9.22 2.68
C THR A 35 10.39 -8.44 3.64
N ALA A 36 9.47 -9.12 4.34
CA ALA A 36 8.56 -8.50 5.31
C ALA A 36 9.30 -7.94 6.54
N GLN A 37 10.41 -8.53 6.95
CA GLN A 37 11.27 -7.99 8.01
C GLN A 37 11.89 -6.64 7.61
N LYS A 38 12.31 -6.49 6.36
CA LYS A 38 12.93 -5.26 5.85
C LYS A 38 11.88 -4.20 5.47
N TYR A 39 10.80 -4.63 4.84
CA TYR A 39 9.70 -3.78 4.39
C TYR A 39 8.40 -4.24 5.05
N ASN A 40 8.05 -3.60 6.17
CA ASN A 40 6.81 -3.93 6.88
C ASN A 40 5.58 -3.53 6.03
N PRO A 41 4.84 -4.47 5.44
CA PRO A 41 3.73 -4.17 4.55
C PRO A 41 2.58 -3.44 5.25
N GLU A 42 2.41 -3.65 6.56
CA GLU A 42 1.39 -2.94 7.34
C GLU A 42 1.74 -1.46 7.51
N ARG A 43 3.02 -1.15 7.76
CA ARG A 43 3.50 0.24 7.87
C ARG A 43 3.32 0.97 6.55
N GLU A 44 3.74 0.35 5.43
CA GLU A 44 3.60 0.93 4.09
C GLU A 44 2.13 1.20 3.76
N ARG A 45 1.24 0.24 4.06
CA ARG A 45 -0.20 0.41 3.88
C ARG A 45 -0.78 1.53 4.75
N LYS A 46 -0.34 1.65 6.02
CA LYS A 46 -0.77 2.74 6.90
C LYS A 46 -0.37 4.10 6.35
N ILE A 47 0.85 4.24 5.83
CA ILE A 47 1.33 5.50 5.21
C ILE A 47 0.49 5.82 3.98
N THR A 48 0.30 4.86 3.07
CA THR A 48 -0.53 5.03 1.88
C THR A 48 -1.96 5.45 2.24
N ASN A 49 -2.59 4.76 3.20
CA ASN A 49 -3.93 5.09 3.65
C ASN A 49 -3.99 6.49 4.29
N ALA A 50 -2.99 6.86 5.10
CA ALA A 50 -2.92 8.19 5.71
C ALA A 50 -2.85 9.29 4.65
N LEU A 51 -2.08 9.09 3.57
CA LEU A 51 -2.02 10.02 2.45
C LEU A 51 -3.38 10.14 1.76
N PHE A 52 -4.04 9.04 1.44
CA PHE A 52 -5.36 9.06 0.79
C PHE A 52 -6.44 9.67 1.69
N TYR A 53 -6.50 9.30 2.96
CA TYR A 53 -7.51 9.87 3.88
C TYR A 53 -7.26 11.35 4.23
N SER A 54 -6.05 11.86 4.02
CA SER A 54 -5.77 13.29 4.17
C SER A 54 -6.23 14.13 2.99
N VAL A 55 -6.49 13.53 1.82
CA VAL A 55 -6.99 14.25 0.62
C VAL A 55 -8.30 15.00 0.87
N PRO A 56 -9.38 14.37 1.41
CA PRO A 56 -10.61 15.08 1.72
C PRO A 56 -10.41 16.23 2.71
N ILE A 57 -9.56 16.02 3.72
CA ILE A 57 -9.27 17.04 4.74
C ILE A 57 -8.57 18.24 4.09
N ALA A 58 -7.53 17.97 3.29
CA ALA A 58 -6.79 19.01 2.58
C ALA A 58 -7.69 19.78 1.60
N ALA A 59 -8.52 19.07 0.83
CA ALA A 59 -9.47 19.68 -0.10
C ALA A 59 -10.49 20.57 0.62
N GLY A 60 -11.06 20.08 1.72
CA GLY A 60 -11.98 20.86 2.53
C GLY A 60 -11.34 22.10 3.14
N LEU A 61 -10.13 21.98 3.67
CA LEU A 61 -9.39 23.11 4.23
C LEU A 61 -9.01 24.13 3.16
N ALA A 62 -8.49 23.66 2.02
CA ALA A 62 -8.13 24.52 0.89
C ALA A 62 -9.34 25.33 0.44
N THR A 63 -10.47 24.67 0.20
CA THR A 63 -11.71 25.33 -0.22
C THR A 63 -12.25 26.29 0.83
N ALA A 64 -12.23 25.92 2.12
CA ALA A 64 -12.68 26.80 3.20
C ALA A 64 -11.82 28.07 3.32
N VAL A 65 -10.51 27.96 3.10
CA VAL A 65 -9.56 29.09 3.18
C VAL A 65 -9.62 29.95 1.93
N LEU A 66 -9.61 29.34 0.74
CA LEU A 66 -9.53 30.05 -0.53
C LEU A 66 -10.88 30.62 -0.99
N SER A 67 -12.01 30.06 -0.53
CA SER A 67 -13.34 30.59 -0.90
C SER A 67 -13.52 32.02 -0.40
N LYS A 68 -14.00 32.88 -1.28
CA LYS A 68 -14.42 34.24 -0.92
C LYS A 68 -15.69 34.12 -0.11
N GLY A 69 -15.65 34.31 1.20
CA GLY A 69 -16.80 34.19 2.11
C GLY A 69 -18.01 35.03 1.67
N GLY A 70 -18.76 34.54 0.72
CA GLY A 70 -20.00 35.10 0.22
C GLY A 70 -21.23 34.44 0.88
N LYS A 71 -22.32 34.40 0.13
CA LYS A 71 -23.52 33.65 0.50
C LYS A 71 -23.53 32.33 -0.27
N THR A 72 -23.77 31.22 0.42
CA THR A 72 -23.99 29.92 -0.21
C THR A 72 -25.22 29.26 0.37
N LYS A 73 -25.77 28.27 -0.33
CA LYS A 73 -26.93 27.53 0.16
C LYS A 73 -26.54 26.11 0.49
N ILE A 74 -26.82 25.69 1.71
CA ILE A 74 -26.73 24.30 2.14
C ILE A 74 -28.14 23.82 2.42
N PHE A 75 -28.56 22.78 1.69
CA PHE A 75 -29.91 22.23 1.84
C PHE A 75 -30.99 23.34 1.91
N SER A 76 -30.94 24.27 0.97
CA SER A 76 -31.84 25.44 0.89
C SER A 76 -31.72 26.49 2.03
N THR A 77 -30.80 26.29 2.99
CA THR A 77 -30.51 27.27 4.03
C THR A 77 -29.37 28.19 3.57
N GLU A 78 -29.60 29.50 3.58
CA GLU A 78 -28.59 30.48 3.23
C GLU A 78 -27.62 30.65 4.41
N VAL A 79 -26.33 30.49 4.14
CA VAL A 79 -25.21 30.70 5.07
C VAL A 79 -24.26 31.73 4.51
N SER A 80 -23.61 32.50 5.37
CA SER A 80 -22.79 33.64 4.97
C SER A 80 -21.43 33.68 5.70
N GLY A 81 -20.51 34.46 5.18
CA GLY A 81 -19.24 34.73 5.85
C GLY A 81 -18.42 33.46 6.14
N LEU A 82 -18.12 33.21 7.41
CA LEU A 82 -17.39 32.01 7.85
C LEU A 82 -18.21 30.73 7.71
N GLY A 83 -19.54 30.83 7.91
CA GLY A 83 -20.43 29.68 7.68
C GLY A 83 -20.44 29.24 6.23
N ALA A 84 -20.44 30.17 5.26
CA ALA A 84 -20.32 29.84 3.85
C ALA A 84 -18.98 29.18 3.49
N ARG A 85 -17.87 29.65 4.06
CA ARG A 85 -16.56 29.08 3.87
C ARG A 85 -16.48 27.65 4.42
N ALA A 86 -16.92 27.45 5.65
CA ALA A 86 -17.00 26.15 6.29
C ALA A 86 -17.87 25.17 5.50
N ALA A 87 -19.01 25.66 5.00
CA ALA A 87 -19.94 24.90 4.20
C ALA A 87 -19.32 24.42 2.87
N ASN A 88 -18.67 25.31 2.16
CA ASN A 88 -17.99 24.98 0.90
C ASN A 88 -16.85 23.98 1.15
N GLY A 89 -16.05 24.18 2.20
CA GLY A 89 -14.99 23.26 2.58
C GLY A 89 -15.52 21.86 2.95
N LEU A 90 -16.64 21.82 3.70
CA LEU A 90 -17.26 20.53 4.08
C LEU A 90 -17.86 19.81 2.86
N ALA A 91 -18.47 20.54 1.93
CA ALA A 91 -18.99 19.97 0.69
C ALA A 91 -17.87 19.39 -0.16
N GLU A 92 -16.75 20.08 -0.29
CA GLU A 92 -15.59 19.61 -1.02
C GLU A 92 -14.96 18.37 -0.36
N ALA A 93 -14.73 18.42 0.96
CA ALA A 93 -14.23 17.29 1.74
C ALA A 93 -15.11 16.04 1.58
N THR A 94 -16.43 16.21 1.65
CA THR A 94 -17.39 15.10 1.47
C THR A 94 -17.40 14.57 0.04
N GLY A 95 -17.27 15.45 -0.96
CA GLY A 95 -17.15 15.06 -2.36
C GLY A 95 -15.92 14.16 -2.60
N TRP A 96 -14.77 14.57 -2.10
CA TRP A 96 -13.54 13.78 -2.17
C TRP A 96 -13.63 12.48 -1.37
N ALA A 97 -14.18 12.50 -0.16
CA ALA A 97 -14.36 11.30 0.66
C ALA A 97 -15.27 10.28 -0.03
N ALA A 98 -16.36 10.75 -0.65
CA ALA A 98 -17.27 9.89 -1.38
C ALA A 98 -16.65 9.34 -2.67
N ALA A 99 -15.84 10.14 -3.38
CA ALA A 99 -15.11 9.70 -4.57
C ALA A 99 -14.08 8.62 -4.23
N LEU A 100 -13.29 8.81 -3.17
CA LEU A 100 -12.33 7.81 -2.68
C LEU A 100 -13.05 6.55 -2.19
N GLY A 101 -14.14 6.68 -1.44
CA GLY A 101 -14.96 5.55 -1.02
C GLY A 101 -15.55 4.75 -2.19
N ALA A 102 -15.97 5.43 -3.27
CA ALA A 102 -16.43 4.74 -4.49
C ALA A 102 -15.29 3.98 -5.18
N ILE A 103 -14.08 4.52 -5.21
CA ILE A 103 -12.89 3.82 -5.74
C ILE A 103 -12.57 2.59 -4.89
N ASP A 104 -12.62 2.70 -3.57
CA ASP A 104 -12.38 1.58 -2.63
C ASP A 104 -13.43 0.47 -2.83
N LEU A 105 -14.70 0.84 -3.00
CA LEU A 105 -15.79 -0.11 -3.28
C LEU A 105 -15.58 -0.84 -4.63
N LEU A 106 -15.12 -0.12 -5.67
CA LEU A 106 -14.77 -0.74 -6.95
C LEU A 106 -13.59 -1.70 -6.81
N GLY A 107 -12.57 -1.32 -6.06
CA GLY A 107 -11.42 -2.18 -5.75
C GLY A 107 -11.85 -3.46 -5.01
N TYR A 108 -12.72 -3.32 -4.00
CA TYR A 108 -13.28 -4.45 -3.27
C TYR A 108 -14.14 -5.34 -4.18
N GLY A 109 -15.01 -4.75 -5.01
CA GLY A 109 -15.84 -5.47 -5.98
C GLY A 109 -14.99 -6.26 -6.97
N LYS A 110 -13.94 -5.65 -7.52
CA LYS A 110 -12.99 -6.33 -8.41
C LYS A 110 -12.28 -7.49 -7.71
N LYS A 111 -11.81 -7.30 -6.49
CA LYS A 111 -11.20 -8.38 -5.69
C LYS A 111 -12.16 -9.56 -5.55
N LYS A 112 -13.41 -9.29 -5.19
CA LYS A 112 -14.44 -10.32 -5.01
C LYS A 112 -14.81 -11.03 -6.32
N LEU A 113 -14.83 -10.30 -7.44
CA LEU A 113 -14.99 -10.87 -8.78
C LEU A 113 -13.84 -11.81 -9.14
N ASN A 114 -12.60 -11.41 -8.85
CA ASN A 114 -11.42 -12.26 -9.08
C ASN A 114 -11.39 -13.50 -8.18
N GLU A 115 -11.91 -13.41 -6.96
CA GLU A 115 -12.02 -14.56 -6.06
C GLU A 115 -13.08 -15.57 -6.56
N ASN A 116 -14.21 -15.08 -7.07
CA ASN A 116 -15.37 -15.89 -7.41
C ASN A 116 -15.44 -16.33 -8.89
N SER A 117 -14.69 -15.66 -9.79
CA SER A 117 -14.70 -15.96 -11.22
C SER A 117 -13.29 -16.29 -11.74
N PRO A 118 -13.06 -17.57 -12.08
CA PRO A 118 -11.79 -17.99 -12.71
C PRO A 118 -11.53 -17.30 -14.04
N GLU A 119 -12.59 -16.95 -14.79
CA GLU A 119 -12.50 -16.27 -16.09
C GLU A 119 -11.98 -14.85 -15.95
N VAL A 120 -12.50 -14.08 -14.98
CA VAL A 120 -12.03 -12.72 -14.69
C VAL A 120 -10.58 -12.75 -14.24
N ARG A 121 -10.20 -13.72 -13.41
CA ARG A 121 -8.81 -13.90 -12.98
C ARG A 121 -7.88 -14.22 -14.15
N LYS A 122 -8.34 -15.08 -15.08
CA LYS A 122 -7.60 -15.42 -16.29
C LYS A 122 -7.47 -14.20 -17.22
N PHE A 123 -8.54 -13.42 -17.38
CA PHE A 123 -8.52 -12.18 -18.14
C PHE A 123 -7.54 -11.16 -17.54
N ASP A 124 -7.59 -10.90 -16.24
CA ASP A 124 -6.68 -9.99 -15.53
C ASP A 124 -5.21 -10.39 -15.71
N ARG A 125 -4.94 -11.69 -15.69
CA ARG A 125 -3.58 -12.22 -15.88
C ARG A 125 -3.09 -12.06 -17.32
N ASN A 126 -3.96 -12.31 -18.29
CA ASN A 126 -3.62 -12.27 -19.71
C ASN A 126 -3.61 -10.85 -20.27
N HIS A 127 -4.42 -9.94 -19.70
CA HIS A 127 -4.62 -8.58 -20.19
C HIS A 127 -4.49 -7.54 -19.07
N PRO A 128 -3.35 -7.43 -18.38
CA PRO A 128 -3.19 -6.57 -17.21
C PRO A 128 -3.43 -5.10 -17.52
N PHE A 129 -3.01 -4.63 -18.69
CA PHE A 129 -3.23 -3.23 -19.13
C PHE A 129 -4.71 -2.92 -19.39
N LEU A 130 -5.45 -3.83 -20.03
CA LEU A 130 -6.88 -3.65 -20.27
C LEU A 130 -7.67 -3.70 -18.96
N SER A 131 -7.30 -4.59 -18.05
CA SER A 131 -7.87 -4.66 -16.73
C SER A 131 -7.65 -3.36 -15.93
N MET A 132 -6.43 -2.81 -15.97
CA MET A 132 -6.10 -1.53 -15.33
C MET A 132 -6.85 -0.37 -15.98
N ALA A 133 -6.90 -0.30 -17.32
CA ALA A 133 -7.65 0.73 -18.05
C ALA A 133 -9.16 0.68 -17.72
N GLY A 134 -9.73 -0.52 -17.64
CA GLY A 134 -11.13 -0.72 -17.23
C GLY A 134 -11.38 -0.23 -15.79
N MET A 135 -10.48 -0.50 -14.85
CA MET A 135 -10.57 0.00 -13.49
C MET A 135 -10.46 1.52 -13.40
N LEU A 136 -9.56 2.13 -14.19
CA LEU A 136 -9.43 3.59 -14.26
C LEU A 136 -10.70 4.22 -14.83
N ALA A 137 -11.24 3.67 -15.91
CA ALA A 137 -12.50 4.14 -16.52
C ALA A 137 -13.68 4.01 -15.53
N ALA A 138 -13.79 2.88 -14.83
CA ALA A 138 -14.79 2.68 -13.79
C ALA A 138 -14.62 3.67 -12.63
N GLY A 139 -13.38 3.96 -12.20
CA GLY A 139 -13.06 4.95 -11.18
C GLY A 139 -13.50 6.35 -11.59
N VAL A 140 -13.16 6.79 -12.80
CA VAL A 140 -13.61 8.09 -13.34
C VAL A 140 -15.14 8.14 -13.42
N GLY A 141 -15.77 7.08 -13.92
CA GLY A 141 -17.24 6.97 -13.97
C GLY A 141 -17.88 7.07 -12.58
N ALA A 142 -17.31 6.42 -11.57
CA ALA A 142 -17.78 6.50 -10.19
C ALA A 142 -17.66 7.93 -9.62
N ILE A 143 -16.54 8.61 -9.86
CA ILE A 143 -16.35 10.01 -9.44
C ILE A 143 -17.41 10.93 -10.09
N LEU A 144 -17.66 10.77 -11.40
CA LEU A 144 -18.68 11.56 -12.09
C LEU A 144 -20.09 11.31 -11.56
N LEU A 145 -20.42 10.03 -11.26
CA LEU A 145 -21.71 9.68 -10.65
C LEU A 145 -21.87 10.26 -9.23
N VAL A 146 -20.82 10.18 -8.42
CA VAL A 146 -20.79 10.78 -7.08
C VAL A 146 -21.00 12.27 -7.18
N ASN A 147 -20.26 12.98 -8.03
CA ASN A 147 -20.39 14.42 -8.23
C ASN A 147 -21.81 14.82 -8.69
N LYS A 148 -22.39 14.08 -9.65
CA LYS A 148 -23.77 14.27 -10.11
C LYS A 148 -24.79 13.99 -9.00
N GLY A 149 -24.52 12.98 -8.16
CA GLY A 149 -25.33 12.68 -6.98
C GLY A 149 -25.31 13.81 -5.96
N PHE A 150 -24.13 14.34 -5.62
CA PHE A 150 -23.96 15.48 -4.71
C PHE A 150 -24.63 16.74 -5.21
N THR A 151 -24.51 17.02 -6.52
CA THR A 151 -25.20 18.17 -7.14
C THR A 151 -26.73 18.06 -7.02
N LYS A 152 -27.27 16.85 -7.15
CA LYS A 152 -28.72 16.62 -6.95
C LYS A 152 -29.12 16.73 -5.47
N LEU A 153 -28.30 16.14 -4.56
CA LEU A 153 -28.52 16.22 -3.11
C LEU A 153 -28.51 17.67 -2.61
N GLY A 154 -27.59 18.49 -3.12
CA GLY A 154 -27.52 19.92 -2.76
C GLY A 154 -28.78 20.74 -3.16
N LYS A 155 -29.58 20.23 -4.10
CA LYS A 155 -30.87 20.84 -4.50
C LYS A 155 -32.05 20.38 -3.67
N LEU A 156 -31.89 19.35 -2.84
CA LEU A 156 -32.96 18.86 -1.97
C LEU A 156 -33.20 19.83 -0.81
N THR A 157 -34.48 20.05 -0.47
CA THR A 157 -34.85 20.82 0.71
C THR A 157 -34.62 19.96 1.95
N ALA A 158 -33.76 20.42 2.85
CA ALA A 158 -33.50 19.71 4.09
C ALA A 158 -34.74 19.74 5.04
N PRO A 159 -34.88 18.73 5.89
CA PRO A 159 -35.83 18.76 6.99
C PRO A 159 -35.65 20.02 7.85
N LYS A 160 -36.76 20.56 8.40
CA LYS A 160 -36.75 21.81 9.18
C LYS A 160 -35.73 21.81 10.33
N PHE A 161 -35.48 20.65 10.96
CA PHE A 161 -34.49 20.56 12.05
C PHE A 161 -33.05 20.77 11.55
N MET A 162 -32.71 20.28 10.36
CA MET A 162 -31.40 20.49 9.74
C MET A 162 -31.20 21.93 9.30
N GLN A 163 -32.24 22.57 8.76
CA GLN A 163 -32.22 24.01 8.44
C GLN A 163 -31.96 24.86 9.69
N LYS A 164 -32.65 24.56 10.82
CA LYS A 164 -32.41 25.22 12.10
C LYS A 164 -30.99 24.97 12.62
N ALA A 165 -30.50 23.71 12.55
CA ALA A 165 -29.14 23.40 12.97
C ALA A 165 -28.09 24.15 12.14
N THR A 166 -28.25 24.20 10.81
CA THR A 166 -27.36 24.93 9.90
C THR A 166 -27.37 26.44 10.22
N ALA A 167 -28.55 27.05 10.42
CA ALA A 167 -28.67 28.46 10.79
C ALA A 167 -28.04 28.75 12.17
N SER A 168 -28.17 27.83 13.13
CA SER A 168 -27.53 27.96 14.45
C SER A 168 -26.01 27.89 14.37
N VAL A 169 -25.47 26.98 13.57
CA VAL A 169 -24.02 26.87 13.34
C VAL A 169 -23.49 28.10 12.61
N ASP A 170 -24.18 28.58 11.57
CA ASP A 170 -23.80 29.81 10.86
C ASP A 170 -23.76 31.00 11.81
N LYS A 171 -24.82 31.18 12.63
CA LYS A 171 -24.89 32.24 13.66
C LYS A 171 -23.75 32.09 14.68
N PHE A 172 -23.45 30.88 15.13
CA PHE A 172 -22.34 30.61 16.06
C PHE A 172 -20.98 31.00 15.45
N LEU A 173 -20.71 30.56 14.24
CA LEU A 173 -19.42 30.82 13.53
C LEU A 173 -19.22 32.32 13.26
N ASN A 174 -20.30 33.04 12.92
CA ASN A 174 -20.23 34.48 12.61
C ASN A 174 -20.29 35.40 13.85
N ASN A 175 -20.87 34.94 14.96
CA ASN A 175 -21.06 35.78 16.16
C ASN A 175 -20.11 35.39 17.31
N ASN A 176 -19.41 34.27 17.26
CA ASN A 176 -18.51 33.89 18.34
C ASN A 176 -17.25 34.76 18.35
N ALA A 177 -17.05 35.48 19.45
CA ALA A 177 -15.96 36.45 19.61
C ALA A 177 -14.57 35.77 19.45
N PHE A 178 -14.38 34.56 19.98
CA PHE A 178 -13.14 33.82 19.86
C PHE A 178 -12.83 33.51 18.38
N ILE A 179 -13.79 32.99 17.63
CA ILE A 179 -13.65 32.67 16.21
C ILE A 179 -13.37 33.93 15.40
N GLN A 180 -14.07 35.04 15.70
CA GLN A 180 -13.83 36.33 15.03
C GLN A 180 -12.44 36.90 15.36
N ASN A 181 -11.94 36.73 16.57
CA ASN A 181 -10.59 37.13 16.95
C ASN A 181 -9.53 36.29 16.27
N CYS A 182 -9.71 34.95 16.18
CA CYS A 182 -8.85 34.10 15.40
C CYS A 182 -8.83 34.49 13.92
N LYS A 183 -9.99 34.80 13.34
CA LYS A 183 -10.11 35.32 11.97
C LYS A 183 -9.32 36.60 11.78
N LYS A 184 -9.50 37.58 12.68
CA LYS A 184 -8.76 38.87 12.64
C LYS A 184 -7.24 38.64 12.75
N GLY A 185 -6.79 37.76 13.65
CA GLY A 185 -5.38 37.37 13.79
C GLY A 185 -4.81 36.79 12.52
N LEU A 186 -5.54 35.85 11.89
CA LEU A 186 -5.14 35.26 10.61
C LEU A 186 -5.11 36.26 9.47
N LEU A 187 -6.11 37.16 9.38
CA LEU A 187 -6.15 38.22 8.38
C LEU A 187 -4.97 39.17 8.53
N ASN A 188 -4.63 39.59 9.75
CA ASN A 188 -3.46 40.43 10.02
C ASN A 188 -2.16 39.76 9.63
N LEU A 189 -2.01 38.44 9.85
CA LEU A 189 -0.87 37.65 9.37
C LEU A 189 -0.81 37.61 7.84
N VAL A 190 -1.95 37.38 7.21
CA VAL A 190 -2.04 37.37 5.74
C VAL A 190 -1.76 38.77 5.17
N GLU A 191 -2.25 39.83 5.76
CA GLU A 191 -2.00 41.20 5.30
C GLU A 191 -0.52 41.58 5.36
N LYS A 192 0.19 41.15 6.40
CA LYS A 192 1.63 41.36 6.58
C LYS A 192 2.51 40.47 5.68
N THR A 193 1.95 39.43 5.07
CA THR A 193 2.68 38.54 4.18
C THR A 193 2.86 39.17 2.80
N PRO A 194 4.06 39.14 2.19
CA PRO A 194 4.28 39.64 0.83
C PRO A 194 3.35 38.96 -0.19
N SER A 195 2.90 39.72 -1.20
CA SER A 195 1.95 39.24 -2.23
C SER A 195 2.41 37.94 -2.91
N ALA A 196 3.68 37.86 -3.25
CA ALA A 196 4.27 36.66 -3.88
C ALA A 196 4.14 35.41 -2.96
N LEU A 197 4.36 35.55 -1.65
CA LEU A 197 4.18 34.45 -0.71
C LEU A 197 2.72 34.07 -0.52
N LYS A 198 1.77 35.04 -0.64
CA LYS A 198 0.34 34.76 -0.61
C LYS A 198 -0.09 33.91 -1.80
N GLU A 199 0.39 34.27 -3.00
CA GLU A 199 0.08 33.51 -4.23
C GLU A 199 0.67 32.12 -4.19
N ILE A 200 1.94 31.96 -3.77
CA ILE A 200 2.58 30.65 -3.60
C ILE A 200 1.82 29.83 -2.57
N GLY A 201 1.47 30.41 -1.42
CA GLY A 201 0.73 29.72 -0.38
C GLY A 201 -0.68 29.29 -0.82
N ALA A 202 -1.39 30.17 -1.53
CA ALA A 202 -2.72 29.87 -2.08
C ALA A 202 -2.63 28.74 -3.13
N THR A 203 -1.65 28.82 -4.04
CA THR A 203 -1.41 27.81 -5.06
C THR A 203 -1.03 26.47 -4.42
N ALA A 204 -0.11 26.46 -3.44
CA ALA A 204 0.28 25.26 -2.73
C ALA A 204 -0.89 24.61 -1.99
N LEU A 205 -1.78 25.42 -1.40
CA LEU A 205 -2.98 24.96 -0.70
C LEU A 205 -4.00 24.38 -1.69
N ASP A 206 -4.20 25.02 -2.83
CA ASP A 206 -5.11 24.57 -3.89
C ASP A 206 -4.67 23.22 -4.48
N TRP A 207 -3.35 23.06 -4.68
CA TRP A 207 -2.78 21.82 -5.20
C TRP A 207 -2.59 20.72 -4.14
N SER A 208 -2.74 21.05 -2.84
CA SER A 208 -2.46 20.09 -1.76
C SER A 208 -3.27 18.78 -1.85
N PRO A 209 -4.57 18.74 -2.21
CA PRO A 209 -5.29 17.48 -2.38
C PRO A 209 -4.72 16.64 -3.50
N THR A 210 -4.38 17.27 -4.62
CA THR A 210 -3.79 16.62 -5.79
C THR A 210 -2.42 16.04 -5.46
N LEU A 211 -1.57 16.80 -4.78
CA LEU A 211 -0.24 16.35 -4.34
C LEU A 211 -0.32 15.18 -3.37
N LEU A 212 -1.27 15.20 -2.43
CA LEU A 212 -1.51 14.10 -1.49
C LEU A 212 -2.00 12.85 -2.22
N LEU A 213 -2.92 13.00 -3.18
CA LEU A 213 -3.42 11.90 -4.00
C LEU A 213 -2.27 11.25 -4.81
N PHE A 214 -1.50 12.04 -5.54
CA PHE A 214 -0.34 11.54 -6.27
C PHE A 214 0.74 10.98 -5.35
N GLY A 215 1.00 11.63 -4.21
CA GLY A 215 1.91 11.14 -3.18
C GLY A 215 1.50 9.75 -2.69
N GLY A 216 0.22 9.53 -2.42
CA GLY A 216 -0.34 8.23 -2.05
C GLY A 216 -0.18 7.17 -3.14
N LEU A 217 -0.48 7.54 -4.40
CA LEU A 217 -0.29 6.65 -5.55
C LEU A 217 1.18 6.27 -5.75
N PHE A 218 2.08 7.27 -5.82
CA PHE A 218 3.52 7.01 -5.98
C PHE A 218 4.12 6.22 -4.82
N HIS A 219 3.68 6.50 -3.59
CA HIS A 219 4.10 5.72 -2.43
C HIS A 219 3.65 4.26 -2.55
N SER A 220 2.39 4.03 -2.91
CA SER A 220 1.82 2.68 -3.10
C SER A 220 2.59 1.90 -4.18
N PHE A 221 2.76 2.48 -5.37
CA PHE A 221 3.51 1.84 -6.46
C PHE A 221 4.98 1.65 -6.11
N GLY A 222 5.62 2.67 -5.53
CA GLY A 222 7.02 2.62 -5.14
C GLY A 222 7.29 1.57 -4.05
N SER A 223 6.42 1.45 -3.04
CA SER A 223 6.56 0.45 -1.98
C SER A 223 6.38 -0.96 -2.52
N THR A 224 5.37 -1.20 -3.34
CA THR A 224 5.14 -2.50 -4.00
C THR A 224 6.31 -2.90 -4.89
N SER A 225 6.83 -1.96 -5.69
CA SER A 225 7.98 -2.23 -6.56
C SER A 225 9.24 -2.57 -5.75
N ARG A 226 9.51 -1.84 -4.66
CA ARG A 226 10.64 -2.13 -3.76
C ARG A 226 10.50 -3.49 -3.08
N GLN A 227 9.31 -3.82 -2.58
CA GLN A 227 9.03 -5.12 -1.97
C GLN A 227 9.22 -6.26 -2.97
N ASN A 228 8.71 -6.12 -4.20
CA ASN A 228 8.87 -7.14 -5.23
C ASN A 228 10.34 -7.35 -5.62
N ARG A 229 11.13 -6.29 -5.78
CA ARG A 229 12.56 -6.41 -6.07
C ARG A 229 13.31 -7.14 -4.95
N GLU A 230 13.03 -6.78 -3.71
CA GLU A 230 13.67 -7.42 -2.56
C GLU A 230 13.23 -8.88 -2.41
N TYR A 231 11.96 -9.17 -2.66
CA TYR A 231 11.47 -10.55 -2.69
C TYR A 231 12.19 -11.39 -3.76
N VAL A 232 12.29 -10.88 -4.99
CA VAL A 232 12.99 -11.57 -6.07
C VAL A 232 14.46 -11.79 -5.70
N LYS A 233 15.13 -10.77 -5.16
CA LYS A 233 16.51 -10.86 -4.68
C LYS A 233 16.66 -11.95 -3.62
N ASN A 234 15.87 -11.91 -2.55
CA ASN A 234 15.90 -12.88 -1.47
C ASN A 234 15.61 -14.31 -1.97
N TYR A 235 14.67 -14.46 -2.89
CA TYR A 235 14.33 -15.74 -3.49
C TYR A 235 15.50 -16.29 -4.32
N THR A 236 16.12 -15.46 -5.18
CA THR A 236 17.25 -15.85 -6.01
C THR A 236 18.45 -16.23 -5.14
N GLU A 237 18.79 -15.42 -4.13
CA GLU A 237 19.88 -15.74 -3.19
C GLU A 237 19.66 -17.06 -2.45
N LEU A 238 18.41 -17.37 -2.05
CA LEU A 238 18.09 -18.63 -1.38
C LEU A 238 18.23 -19.83 -2.34
N LYS A 239 17.79 -19.67 -3.59
CA LYS A 239 17.93 -20.70 -4.63
C LYS A 239 19.40 -20.97 -4.99
N GLU A 240 20.20 -19.93 -5.16
CA GLU A 240 21.64 -20.04 -5.40
C GLU A 240 22.32 -20.75 -4.24
N ARG A 241 22.00 -20.36 -3.00
CA ARG A 241 22.54 -21.01 -1.80
C ARG A 241 22.11 -22.47 -1.72
N GLN A 242 20.87 -22.82 -2.02
CA GLN A 242 20.40 -24.20 -2.09
C GLN A 242 21.23 -25.00 -3.10
N SER A 243 21.43 -24.46 -4.30
CA SER A 243 22.23 -25.11 -5.36
C SER A 243 23.69 -25.30 -4.94
N GLN A 244 24.33 -24.30 -4.34
CA GLN A 244 25.70 -24.37 -3.85
C GLN A 244 25.87 -25.43 -2.76
N LEU A 245 24.94 -25.49 -1.81
CA LEU A 245 24.96 -26.51 -0.76
C LEU A 245 24.74 -27.91 -1.31
N ALA A 246 23.83 -28.07 -2.28
CA ALA A 246 23.62 -29.36 -2.94
C ALA A 246 24.89 -29.84 -3.70
N GLN A 247 25.56 -28.94 -4.43
CA GLN A 247 26.80 -29.23 -5.10
C GLN A 247 27.95 -29.59 -4.13
N ALA A 248 28.04 -28.83 -3.02
CA ALA A 248 29.04 -29.12 -1.98
C ALA A 248 28.80 -30.51 -1.37
N ARG A 249 27.55 -30.88 -1.13
CA ARG A 249 27.16 -32.18 -0.58
C ARG A 249 27.49 -33.32 -1.54
N VAL A 250 27.23 -33.14 -2.84
CA VAL A 250 27.61 -34.14 -3.87
C VAL A 250 29.12 -34.35 -3.89
N ARG A 251 29.92 -33.28 -3.82
CA ARG A 251 31.39 -33.39 -3.76
C ARG A 251 31.85 -34.08 -2.49
N GLU A 252 31.28 -33.77 -1.33
CA GLU A 252 31.62 -34.45 -0.06
C GLU A 252 31.35 -35.95 -0.16
N LEU A 253 30.20 -36.35 -0.72
CA LEU A 253 29.83 -37.76 -0.90
C LEU A 253 30.72 -38.45 -1.92
N SER A 254 31.14 -37.79 -3.01
CA SER A 254 32.07 -38.39 -3.98
C SER A 254 33.43 -38.67 -3.33
N VAL A 255 34.00 -37.72 -2.60
CA VAL A 255 35.27 -37.91 -1.88
C VAL A 255 35.16 -39.03 -0.85
N GLN A 256 34.04 -39.11 -0.11
CA GLN A 256 33.83 -40.19 0.85
C GLN A 256 33.73 -41.56 0.17
N ASN A 257 33.07 -41.62 -0.99
CA ASN A 257 32.92 -42.84 -1.76
C ASN A 257 34.28 -43.30 -2.35
N ASP A 258 35.07 -42.37 -2.87
CA ASP A 258 36.42 -42.65 -3.38
C ASP A 258 37.32 -43.18 -2.26
N PHE A 259 37.22 -42.61 -1.05
CA PHE A 259 37.96 -43.09 0.12
C PHE A 259 37.55 -44.53 0.51
N LEU A 260 36.23 -44.82 0.53
CA LEU A 260 35.72 -46.17 0.84
C LEU A 260 36.15 -47.20 -0.22
N MET A 261 36.16 -46.82 -1.50
CA MET A 261 36.64 -47.70 -2.58
C MET A 261 38.12 -47.98 -2.42
N GLN A 262 38.93 -46.97 -2.08
CA GLN A 262 40.36 -47.15 -1.86
C GLN A 262 40.65 -48.00 -0.62
N ASP A 263 39.86 -47.85 0.47
CA ASP A 263 39.98 -48.71 1.67
C ASP A 263 39.59 -50.16 1.36
N ALA A 264 38.54 -50.36 0.54
CA ALA A 264 38.14 -51.71 0.08
C ALA A 264 39.24 -52.39 -0.75
N GLN A 265 39.81 -51.64 -1.73
CA GLN A 265 40.94 -52.14 -2.54
C GLN A 265 42.16 -52.49 -1.68
N ASN A 266 42.53 -51.62 -0.73
CA ASN A 266 43.62 -51.89 0.19
C ASN A 266 43.39 -53.17 1.03
N ARG A 267 42.16 -53.42 1.46
CA ARG A 267 41.79 -54.64 2.20
C ARG A 267 41.88 -55.90 1.32
N GLU A 268 41.47 -55.76 0.07
CA GLU A 268 41.56 -56.86 -0.92
C GLU A 268 43.04 -57.19 -1.22
N ASP A 269 43.88 -56.17 -1.42
CA ASP A 269 45.33 -56.33 -1.64
C ASP A 269 46.02 -56.97 -0.42
N ILE A 270 45.62 -56.53 0.82
CA ILE A 270 46.15 -57.15 2.07
C ILE A 270 45.71 -58.65 2.17
N ALA A 271 44.45 -58.92 1.80
CA ALA A 271 43.92 -60.28 1.83
C ALA A 271 44.69 -61.23 0.82
N LEU A 272 44.97 -60.70 -0.37
CA LEU A 272 45.77 -61.42 -1.39
C LEU A 272 47.24 -61.63 -0.97
N LEU A 273 47.84 -60.66 -0.31
CA LEU A 273 49.19 -60.79 0.27
C LEU A 273 49.24 -61.80 1.40
N ASN A 274 48.21 -61.93 2.20
CA ASN A 274 48.15 -62.93 3.28
C ASN A 274 47.72 -64.32 2.83
N ASN A 275 47.17 -64.48 1.63
CA ASN A 275 46.70 -65.77 1.09
C ASN A 275 46.94 -65.84 -0.42
N PRO A 276 48.20 -65.96 -0.89
CA PRO A 276 48.59 -65.85 -2.31
C PRO A 276 48.02 -66.93 -3.22
N THR A 277 47.39 -68.00 -2.69
CA THR A 277 46.79 -69.10 -3.47
C THR A 277 45.28 -68.96 -3.67
N ALA A 278 44.62 -67.98 -3.06
CA ALA A 278 43.18 -67.81 -3.19
C ALA A 278 42.70 -67.18 -4.50
N GLY A 279 43.58 -66.79 -5.40
CA GLY A 279 43.27 -66.19 -6.71
C GLY A 279 43.63 -67.16 -7.93
N LEU A 280 43.81 -68.40 -7.70
CA LEU A 280 44.22 -69.40 -8.75
C LEU A 280 43.21 -70.57 -8.90
N GLU A 281 41.97 -70.45 -8.39
CA GLU A 281 40.90 -71.41 -8.70
C GLU A 281 39.91 -70.81 -9.70
#